data_2d95f968678b7b772dfe126638af188a
#
_entry.id   2d95f968678b7b772dfe126638af188a
#
_cell.length_a   1.000
_cell.length_b   1.000
_cell.length_c   1.000
_cell.angle_alpha   90.00
_cell.angle_beta   90.00
_cell.angle_gamma   90.00
#
_symmetry.space_group_name_H-M   'P 1'
#
loop_
_entity.id
_entity.type
_entity.pdbx_description
1 polymer ?
#
loop_
_entity_poly.entity_id
_entity_poly.type
_entity_poly.pdbx_seq_one_letter_code
_entity_poly.pdbx_strand_id
1 'polypeptide(L)'
;MTNRTSKWENCVTGKTWLQNHASRDAIECKAEILFAELLNKLRLCSLPRAVVAVSGGSGVGKSTTARLIHEFLEAQGIGCALIGGDEYPFRIPVLNDAERLRILRQAGIQGMLREGVYSDKAWRELHVLQTEMVDADPKYDATYPWHKAYLGYGRRALAEYLGSQAEQDYPAMQELINAFREGKNEILLRKLGEAEADFHYEAGDFSDKSVLLIEWTHAGNPILNGIDISMFLYSTPEETLERRKKRARNANTDTPLIALVLELEQIMLNENAKNADIIQMMNGQILNAAEYKEMIGDR
;
A
#
# COMPACT_ATOMS: atom_id res chain seq x y z
N MET A 1 9.69 -3.11 41.63
CA MET A 1 9.47 -2.52 40.29
C MET A 1 10.82 -2.45 39.61
N THR A 2 11.17 -3.43 38.81
CA THR A 2 12.41 -3.43 38.04
C THR A 2 12.25 -2.44 36.90
N ASN A 3 13.05 -1.38 36.91
CA ASN A 3 13.22 -0.48 35.75
C ASN A 3 13.65 -1.34 34.55
N ARG A 4 12.71 -1.76 33.71
CA ARG A 4 13.03 -2.29 32.39
C ARG A 4 13.36 -1.08 31.51
N THR A 5 14.64 -0.75 31.42
CA THR A 5 15.13 0.15 30.37
C THR A 5 14.68 -0.39 29.04
N SER A 6 14.02 0.44 28.23
CA SER A 6 13.57 0.06 26.89
C SER A 6 14.78 -0.40 26.08
N LYS A 7 14.67 -1.49 25.33
CA LYS A 7 15.71 -1.98 24.41
C LYS A 7 16.21 -0.88 23.46
N TRP A 8 15.35 0.10 23.18
CA TRP A 8 15.57 1.18 22.21
C TRP A 8 16.22 2.43 22.81
N GLU A 9 16.40 2.51 24.15
CA GLU A 9 16.99 3.70 24.81
C GLU A 9 18.42 3.99 24.36
N ASN A 10 19.15 2.97 23.96
CA ASN A 10 20.54 3.07 23.48
C ASN A 10 20.63 3.42 21.99
N CYS A 11 19.52 3.43 21.24
CA CYS A 11 19.53 3.88 19.86
C CYS A 11 19.90 5.36 19.78
N VAL A 12 20.65 5.75 18.75
CA VAL A 12 20.92 7.16 18.48
C VAL A 12 19.61 7.93 18.29
N THR A 13 19.60 9.20 18.69
CA THR A 13 18.42 10.04 18.40
C THR A 13 18.36 10.35 16.91
N GLY A 14 17.16 10.59 16.38
CA GLY A 14 16.99 10.99 14.99
C GLY A 14 17.84 12.23 14.63
N LYS A 15 17.94 13.20 15.55
CA LYS A 15 18.80 14.38 15.37
C LYS A 15 20.28 14.02 15.23
N THR A 16 20.79 13.11 16.06
CA THR A 16 22.18 12.63 16.00
C THR A 16 22.41 11.83 14.73
N TRP A 17 21.43 11.02 14.29
CA TRP A 17 21.48 10.30 13.03
C TRP A 17 21.66 11.25 11.85
N LEU A 18 20.80 12.26 11.72
CA LEU A 18 20.85 13.23 10.61
C LEU A 18 22.16 14.06 10.60
N GLN A 19 22.76 14.32 11.75
CA GLN A 19 24.04 15.02 11.83
C GLN A 19 25.21 14.20 11.27
N ASN A 20 25.12 12.87 11.35
CA ASN A 20 26.17 11.95 10.93
C ASN A 20 25.98 11.39 9.52
N HIS A 21 24.78 11.51 8.95
CA HIS A 21 24.40 10.92 7.68
C HIS A 21 23.71 11.97 6.81
N ALA A 22 24.47 12.72 6.05
CA ALA A 22 23.96 13.68 5.08
C ALA A 22 24.25 13.17 3.67
N SER A 23 23.29 12.47 3.07
CA SER A 23 23.40 12.02 1.69
C SER A 23 23.16 13.16 0.70
N ARG A 24 23.83 13.10 -0.45
CA ARG A 24 23.58 13.98 -1.60
C ARG A 24 22.50 13.44 -2.54
N ASP A 25 22.15 12.18 -2.41
CA ASP A 25 21.06 11.57 -3.19
C ASP A 25 19.69 11.95 -2.59
N ALA A 26 18.79 12.46 -3.43
CA ALA A 26 17.50 12.95 -2.98
C ALA A 26 16.57 11.84 -2.41
N ILE A 27 16.75 10.60 -2.84
CA ILE A 27 15.94 9.46 -2.34
C ILE A 27 16.49 9.02 -0.99
N GLU A 28 17.80 8.90 -0.88
CA GLU A 28 18.49 8.59 0.36
C GLU A 28 18.22 9.64 1.44
N CYS A 29 18.31 10.93 1.09
CA CYS A 29 17.99 12.02 2.01
C CYS A 29 16.58 11.94 2.57
N LYS A 30 15.57 11.58 1.76
CA LYS A 30 14.21 11.37 2.24
C LYS A 30 14.11 10.16 3.18
N ALA A 31 14.77 9.06 2.85
CA ALA A 31 14.81 7.88 3.70
C ALA A 31 15.52 8.18 5.04
N GLU A 32 16.58 8.99 5.05
CA GLU A 32 17.28 9.44 6.26
C GLU A 32 16.38 10.27 7.17
N ILE A 33 15.61 11.21 6.61
CA ILE A 33 14.64 12.02 7.37
C ILE A 33 13.57 11.12 7.99
N LEU A 34 13.00 10.20 7.21
CA LEU A 34 11.99 9.27 7.68
C LEU A 34 12.54 8.33 8.76
N PHE A 35 13.78 7.84 8.58
CA PHE A 35 14.45 7.00 9.55
C PHE A 35 14.73 7.73 10.86
N ALA A 36 15.10 9.01 10.81
CA ALA A 36 15.27 9.83 12.01
C ALA A 36 13.98 9.90 12.85
N GLU A 37 12.83 10.06 12.21
CA GLU A 37 11.54 10.06 12.90
C GLU A 37 11.18 8.66 13.42
N LEU A 38 11.49 7.60 12.65
CA LEU A 38 11.32 6.23 13.11
C LEU A 38 12.14 5.95 14.38
N LEU A 39 13.40 6.37 14.44
CA LEU A 39 14.24 6.23 15.65
C LEU A 39 13.62 6.94 16.84
N ASN A 40 13.10 8.15 16.66
CA ASN A 40 12.42 8.90 17.72
C ASN A 40 11.20 8.11 18.26
N LYS A 41 10.40 7.51 17.39
CA LYS A 41 9.24 6.68 17.77
C LYS A 41 9.66 5.35 18.43
N LEU A 42 10.66 4.65 17.90
CA LEU A 42 11.18 3.41 18.47
C LEU A 42 11.68 3.61 19.91
N ARG A 43 12.34 4.74 20.22
CA ARG A 43 12.79 5.05 21.58
C ARG A 43 11.64 5.15 22.59
N LEU A 44 10.44 5.46 22.14
CA LEU A 44 9.23 5.52 22.96
C LEU A 44 8.52 4.15 23.05
N CYS A 45 8.93 3.18 22.23
CA CYS A 45 8.35 1.85 22.25
C CYS A 45 8.87 1.06 23.46
N SER A 46 7.96 0.48 24.23
CA SER A 46 8.30 -0.34 25.41
C SER A 46 8.46 -1.83 25.11
N LEU A 47 8.15 -2.25 23.89
CA LEU A 47 8.14 -3.64 23.47
C LEU A 47 9.54 -4.12 23.04
N PRO A 48 9.91 -5.38 23.30
CA PRO A 48 11.20 -5.93 22.89
C PRO A 48 11.30 -6.16 21.37
N ARG A 49 10.16 -6.31 20.69
CA ARG A 49 10.00 -6.42 19.24
C ARG A 49 8.97 -5.42 18.77
N ALA A 50 9.31 -4.66 17.73
CA ALA A 50 8.46 -3.63 17.16
C ALA A 50 8.02 -4.00 15.74
N VAL A 51 6.76 -3.76 15.42
CA VAL A 51 6.22 -3.92 14.06
C VAL A 51 6.05 -2.55 13.44
N VAL A 52 6.72 -2.33 12.33
CA VAL A 52 6.75 -1.06 11.60
C VAL A 52 6.14 -1.27 10.22
N ALA A 53 5.19 -0.44 9.84
CA ALA A 53 4.53 -0.50 8.53
C ALA A 53 4.97 0.68 7.65
N VAL A 54 5.27 0.41 6.37
CA VAL A 54 5.48 1.40 5.32
C VAL A 54 4.40 1.23 4.27
N SER A 55 3.50 2.20 4.17
CA SER A 55 2.39 2.20 3.22
C SER A 55 2.47 3.39 2.26
N GLY A 56 1.64 3.38 1.22
CA GLY A 56 1.58 4.45 0.22
C GLY A 56 1.19 3.94 -1.17
N GLY A 57 0.90 4.84 -2.09
CA GLY A 57 0.45 4.52 -3.44
C GLY A 57 1.50 3.85 -4.32
N SER A 58 1.06 3.37 -5.47
CA SER A 58 1.95 2.77 -6.47
C SER A 58 2.94 3.81 -7.01
N GLY A 59 4.23 3.44 -7.08
CA GLY A 59 5.29 4.32 -7.63
C GLY A 59 5.82 5.39 -6.68
N VAL A 60 5.31 5.52 -5.44
CA VAL A 60 5.78 6.51 -4.47
C VAL A 60 7.22 6.23 -3.99
N GLY A 61 7.68 4.98 -4.05
CA GLY A 61 9.02 4.57 -3.65
C GLY A 61 9.07 3.74 -2.37
N LYS A 62 7.96 3.14 -1.95
CA LYS A 62 7.88 2.28 -0.74
C LYS A 62 9.02 1.28 -0.63
N SER A 63 9.20 0.43 -1.64
CA SER A 63 10.19 -0.66 -1.61
C SER A 63 11.62 -0.14 -1.51
N THR A 64 11.95 0.98 -2.19
CA THR A 64 13.28 1.61 -2.06
C THR A 64 13.46 2.18 -0.67
N THR A 65 12.46 2.90 -0.14
CA THR A 65 12.51 3.49 1.20
C THR A 65 12.60 2.41 2.28
N ALA A 66 11.80 1.36 2.19
CA ALA A 66 11.81 0.25 3.16
C ALA A 66 13.16 -0.49 3.17
N ARG A 67 13.77 -0.72 1.98
CA ARG A 67 15.10 -1.31 1.88
C ARG A 67 16.16 -0.42 2.55
N LEU A 68 16.14 0.89 2.32
CA LEU A 68 17.08 1.82 2.96
C LEU A 68 16.89 1.86 4.48
N ILE A 69 15.63 1.88 4.97
CA ILE A 69 15.33 1.81 6.41
C ILE A 69 15.85 0.50 7.01
N HIS A 70 15.67 -0.62 6.32
CA HIS A 70 16.22 -1.90 6.73
C HIS A 70 17.74 -1.84 6.86
N GLU A 71 18.45 -1.33 5.84
CA GLU A 71 19.90 -1.16 5.86
C GLU A 71 20.36 -0.24 7.00
N PHE A 72 19.64 0.85 7.26
CA PHE A 72 19.94 1.77 8.35
C PHE A 72 19.75 1.14 9.73
N LEU A 73 18.69 0.33 9.93
CA LEU A 73 18.47 -0.41 11.17
C LEU A 73 19.59 -1.42 11.42
N GLU A 74 19.95 -2.22 10.42
CA GLU A 74 21.04 -3.22 10.53
C GLU A 74 22.39 -2.51 10.81
N ALA A 75 22.65 -1.36 10.20
CA ALA A 75 23.86 -0.55 10.47
C ALA A 75 23.91 -0.03 11.92
N GLN A 76 22.77 0.09 12.60
CA GLN A 76 22.69 0.45 14.03
C GLN A 76 22.71 -0.80 14.94
N GLY A 77 22.91 -2.00 14.41
CA GLY A 77 22.87 -3.25 15.16
C GLY A 77 21.45 -3.65 15.60
N ILE A 78 20.43 -3.12 14.94
CA ILE A 78 19.03 -3.43 15.17
C ILE A 78 18.61 -4.46 14.12
N GLY A 79 18.52 -5.74 14.50
CA GLY A 79 18.08 -6.80 13.60
C GLY A 79 16.68 -6.53 13.06
N CYS A 80 16.55 -6.44 11.73
CA CYS A 80 15.32 -6.11 11.03
C CYS A 80 14.95 -7.20 10.03
N ALA A 81 13.70 -7.64 10.04
CA ALA A 81 13.12 -8.45 8.98
C ALA A 81 12.25 -7.57 8.07
N LEU A 82 12.58 -7.50 6.79
CA LEU A 82 11.81 -6.77 5.77
C LEU A 82 10.88 -7.75 5.05
N ILE A 83 9.58 -7.47 5.09
CA ILE A 83 8.53 -8.27 4.45
C ILE A 83 7.81 -7.42 3.39
N GLY A 84 7.76 -7.95 2.16
CA GLY A 84 6.98 -7.38 1.08
C GLY A 84 5.53 -7.85 1.13
N GLY A 85 4.59 -6.92 1.15
CA GLY A 85 3.16 -7.21 1.18
C GLY A 85 2.57 -7.62 -0.17
N ASP A 86 3.31 -7.45 -1.26
CA ASP A 86 2.90 -7.87 -2.60
C ASP A 86 2.78 -9.42 -2.73
N GLU A 87 3.23 -10.16 -1.72
CA GLU A 87 3.03 -11.61 -1.59
C GLU A 87 1.66 -11.98 -0.99
N TYR A 88 0.87 -11.01 -0.53
CA TYR A 88 -0.37 -11.25 0.24
C TYR A 88 -1.71 -11.04 -0.51
N PRO A 89 -1.79 -10.62 -1.78
CA PRO A 89 -3.02 -10.77 -2.54
C PRO A 89 -3.41 -12.25 -2.69
N PHE A 90 -4.71 -12.54 -2.79
CA PHE A 90 -5.16 -13.91 -3.07
C PHE A 90 -4.85 -14.37 -4.48
N ARG A 91 -4.64 -13.41 -5.40
CA ARG A 91 -4.43 -13.67 -6.83
C ARG A 91 -3.12 -13.04 -7.29
N ILE A 92 -2.42 -13.72 -8.18
CA ILE A 92 -1.30 -13.13 -8.91
C ILE A 92 -1.76 -11.87 -9.68
N PRO A 93 -0.87 -10.91 -9.98
CA PRO A 93 -1.25 -9.61 -10.54
C PRO A 93 -2.18 -9.68 -11.74
N VAL A 94 -1.90 -10.57 -12.72
CA VAL A 94 -2.71 -10.72 -13.94
C VAL A 94 -4.14 -11.16 -13.63
N LEU A 95 -4.31 -12.09 -12.70
CA LEU A 95 -5.63 -12.58 -12.29
C LEU A 95 -6.37 -11.58 -11.40
N ASN A 96 -5.64 -10.81 -10.62
CA ASN A 96 -6.24 -9.76 -9.82
C ASN A 96 -6.78 -8.62 -10.69
N ASP A 97 -6.04 -8.22 -11.72
CA ASP A 97 -6.51 -7.22 -12.69
C ASP A 97 -7.72 -7.72 -13.49
N ALA A 98 -7.73 -9.01 -13.87
CA ALA A 98 -8.89 -9.63 -14.52
C ALA A 98 -10.14 -9.63 -13.58
N GLU A 99 -9.95 -9.89 -12.29
CA GLU A 99 -11.03 -9.84 -11.30
C GLU A 99 -11.56 -8.43 -11.08
N ARG A 100 -10.70 -7.44 -10.98
CA ARG A 100 -11.04 -6.02 -10.89
C ARG A 100 -11.90 -5.58 -12.10
N LEU A 101 -11.48 -5.97 -13.30
CA LEU A 101 -12.22 -5.71 -14.54
C LEU A 101 -13.60 -6.40 -14.54
N ARG A 102 -13.65 -7.67 -14.11
CA ARG A 102 -14.90 -8.44 -14.00
C ARG A 102 -15.89 -7.75 -13.05
N ILE A 103 -15.42 -7.31 -11.88
CA ILE A 103 -16.25 -6.62 -10.87
C ILE A 103 -16.81 -5.33 -11.44
N LEU A 104 -15.97 -4.48 -12.04
CA LEU A 104 -16.39 -3.24 -12.68
C LEU A 104 -17.51 -3.48 -13.68
N ARG A 105 -17.29 -4.42 -14.61
CA ARG A 105 -18.20 -4.72 -15.74
C ARG A 105 -19.52 -5.31 -15.29
N GLN A 106 -19.49 -6.29 -14.38
CA GLN A 106 -20.70 -6.93 -13.89
C GLN A 106 -21.58 -5.96 -13.10
N ALA A 107 -20.99 -5.22 -12.16
CA ALA A 107 -21.72 -4.24 -11.38
C ALA A 107 -22.25 -3.10 -12.27
N GLY A 108 -21.48 -2.67 -13.26
CA GLY A 108 -21.91 -1.67 -14.23
C GLY A 108 -23.14 -2.10 -15.02
N ILE A 109 -23.16 -3.31 -15.57
CA ILE A 109 -24.32 -3.86 -16.28
C ILE A 109 -25.54 -3.96 -15.34
N GLN A 110 -25.35 -4.43 -14.09
CA GLN A 110 -26.42 -4.46 -13.10
C GLN A 110 -26.95 -3.06 -12.78
N GLY A 111 -26.07 -2.06 -12.75
CA GLY A 111 -26.43 -0.66 -12.58
C GLY A 111 -27.32 -0.15 -13.71
N MET A 112 -26.95 -0.46 -14.97
CA MET A 112 -27.78 -0.11 -16.12
C MET A 112 -29.20 -0.71 -16.05
N LEU A 113 -29.30 -1.97 -15.59
CA LEU A 113 -30.61 -2.62 -15.38
C LEU A 113 -31.43 -1.94 -14.29
N ARG A 114 -30.81 -1.60 -13.17
CA ARG A 114 -31.49 -0.94 -12.03
C ARG A 114 -31.99 0.46 -12.38
N GLU A 115 -31.22 1.21 -13.17
CA GLU A 115 -31.57 2.55 -13.62
C GLU A 115 -32.49 2.54 -14.85
N GLY A 116 -32.87 1.38 -15.39
CA GLY A 116 -33.77 1.25 -16.53
C GLY A 116 -33.17 1.76 -17.86
N VAL A 117 -31.85 1.86 -17.94
CA VAL A 117 -31.14 2.37 -19.15
C VAL A 117 -30.50 1.25 -19.96
N TYR A 118 -30.69 -0.01 -19.57
CA TYR A 118 -30.24 -1.16 -20.34
C TYR A 118 -31.13 -1.42 -21.56
N SER A 119 -30.54 -1.66 -22.70
CA SER A 119 -31.22 -2.07 -23.94
C SER A 119 -30.24 -2.82 -24.84
N ASP A 120 -30.76 -3.55 -25.85
CA ASP A 120 -29.91 -4.21 -26.85
C ASP A 120 -28.97 -3.23 -27.59
N LYS A 121 -29.42 -1.99 -27.78
CA LYS A 121 -28.59 -0.94 -28.38
C LYS A 121 -27.46 -0.57 -27.41
N ALA A 122 -27.78 -0.27 -26.15
CA ALA A 122 -26.82 0.10 -25.13
C ALA A 122 -25.81 -1.04 -24.89
N TRP A 123 -26.27 -2.29 -24.92
CA TRP A 123 -25.36 -3.44 -24.79
C TRP A 123 -24.38 -3.54 -25.96
N ARG A 124 -24.82 -3.35 -27.22
CA ARG A 124 -23.91 -3.35 -28.37
C ARG A 124 -22.88 -2.23 -28.31
N GLU A 125 -23.31 -1.03 -27.91
CA GLU A 125 -22.41 0.12 -27.74
C GLU A 125 -21.39 -0.15 -26.62
N LEU A 126 -21.82 -0.68 -25.49
CA LEU A 126 -20.95 -1.09 -24.37
C LEU A 126 -19.95 -2.15 -24.81
N HIS A 127 -20.39 -3.14 -25.58
CA HIS A 127 -19.50 -4.22 -26.05
C HIS A 127 -18.34 -3.70 -26.92
N VAL A 128 -18.56 -2.66 -27.71
CA VAL A 128 -17.50 -1.98 -28.47
C VAL A 128 -16.49 -1.37 -27.50
N LEU A 129 -16.95 -0.58 -26.51
CA LEU A 129 -16.05 0.03 -25.51
C LEU A 129 -15.27 -1.00 -24.70
N GLN A 130 -15.91 -2.12 -24.36
CA GLN A 130 -15.26 -3.21 -23.64
C GLN A 130 -14.21 -3.94 -24.49
N THR A 131 -14.44 -4.08 -25.79
CA THR A 131 -13.47 -4.68 -26.71
C THR A 131 -12.25 -3.78 -26.88
N GLU A 132 -12.46 -2.47 -26.90
CA GLU A 132 -11.40 -1.47 -26.98
C GLU A 132 -10.74 -1.21 -25.60
N MET A 133 -11.22 -1.82 -24.52
CA MET A 133 -10.73 -1.62 -23.14
C MET A 133 -10.82 -0.15 -22.66
N VAL A 134 -11.83 0.56 -23.13
CA VAL A 134 -12.06 1.97 -22.78
C VAL A 134 -13.37 2.24 -22.01
N ASP A 135 -14.06 1.18 -21.65
CA ASP A 135 -15.37 1.21 -20.98
C ASP A 135 -15.33 1.81 -19.56
N ALA A 136 -14.15 2.02 -18.98
CA ALA A 136 -13.96 2.73 -17.69
C ALA A 136 -13.66 4.25 -17.86
N ASP A 137 -13.63 4.78 -19.09
CA ASP A 137 -13.27 6.17 -19.34
C ASP A 137 -14.51 7.10 -19.18
N PRO A 138 -14.50 8.03 -18.21
CA PRO A 138 -15.65 8.90 -17.92
C PRO A 138 -16.00 9.85 -19.06
N LYS A 139 -15.14 10.03 -20.07
CA LYS A 139 -15.46 10.85 -21.25
C LYS A 139 -16.70 10.37 -22.00
N TYR A 140 -17.01 9.08 -21.91
CA TYR A 140 -18.18 8.48 -22.57
C TYR A 140 -19.51 8.79 -21.89
N ASP A 141 -19.52 9.36 -20.69
CA ASP A 141 -20.73 9.84 -20.01
C ASP A 141 -21.49 10.88 -20.84
N ALA A 142 -20.76 11.70 -21.60
CA ALA A 142 -21.37 12.70 -22.50
C ALA A 142 -21.91 12.10 -23.80
N THR A 143 -21.40 10.93 -24.19
CA THR A 143 -21.74 10.29 -25.49
C THR A 143 -22.90 9.29 -25.32
N TYR A 144 -22.91 8.55 -24.22
CA TYR A 144 -23.85 7.47 -23.99
C TYR A 144 -24.67 7.71 -22.74
N PRO A 145 -25.99 7.93 -22.82
CA PRO A 145 -26.84 8.20 -21.65
C PRO A 145 -26.81 7.12 -20.56
N TRP A 146 -26.52 5.89 -20.95
CA TRP A 146 -26.40 4.74 -20.05
C TRP A 146 -25.05 4.66 -19.32
N HIS A 147 -23.99 5.30 -19.86
CA HIS A 147 -22.63 5.08 -19.40
C HIS A 147 -22.41 5.56 -17.94
N LYS A 148 -23.05 6.68 -17.56
CA LYS A 148 -22.98 7.20 -16.19
C LYS A 148 -23.47 6.19 -15.15
N ALA A 149 -24.57 5.47 -15.45
CA ALA A 149 -25.07 4.41 -14.60
C ALA A 149 -24.09 3.23 -14.56
N TYR A 150 -23.62 2.78 -15.74
CA TYR A 150 -22.62 1.71 -15.85
C TYR A 150 -21.36 2.02 -15.03
N LEU A 151 -20.70 3.14 -15.30
CA LEU A 151 -19.46 3.51 -14.62
C LEU A 151 -19.68 3.75 -13.12
N GLY A 152 -20.78 4.40 -12.73
CA GLY A 152 -21.08 4.73 -11.34
C GLY A 152 -21.26 3.47 -10.44
N TYR A 153 -21.98 2.47 -10.92
CA TYR A 153 -22.15 1.22 -10.18
C TYR A 153 -20.87 0.37 -10.20
N GLY A 154 -20.20 0.30 -11.36
CA GLY A 154 -18.93 -0.41 -11.49
C GLY A 154 -17.85 0.17 -10.59
N ARG A 155 -17.72 1.51 -10.54
CA ARG A 155 -16.79 2.25 -9.67
C ARG A 155 -17.02 1.95 -8.19
N ARG A 156 -18.29 1.93 -7.75
CA ARG A 156 -18.63 1.63 -6.35
C ARG A 156 -18.22 0.21 -5.97
N ALA A 157 -18.61 -0.78 -6.78
CA ALA A 157 -18.25 -2.18 -6.53
C ALA A 157 -16.74 -2.41 -6.55
N LEU A 158 -16.02 -1.74 -7.44
CA LEU A 158 -14.56 -1.80 -7.50
C LEU A 158 -13.92 -1.17 -6.25
N ALA A 159 -14.44 -0.02 -5.78
CA ALA A 159 -13.96 0.61 -4.56
C ALA A 159 -14.16 -0.27 -3.32
N GLU A 160 -15.27 -1.03 -3.25
CA GLU A 160 -15.54 -1.99 -2.17
C GLU A 160 -14.61 -3.22 -2.21
N TYR A 161 -14.12 -3.59 -3.39
CA TYR A 161 -13.21 -4.71 -3.58
C TYR A 161 -11.76 -4.35 -3.28
N LEU A 162 -11.28 -3.18 -3.76
CA LEU A 162 -9.89 -2.75 -3.64
C LEU A 162 -9.46 -2.68 -2.17
N GLY A 163 -8.36 -3.34 -1.85
CA GLY A 163 -7.82 -3.41 -0.49
C GLY A 163 -8.71 -4.10 0.54
N SER A 164 -9.78 -4.79 0.10
CA SER A 164 -10.66 -5.55 0.99
C SER A 164 -10.09 -6.93 1.33
N GLN A 165 -10.73 -7.62 2.28
CA GLN A 165 -10.45 -9.03 2.61
C GLN A 165 -10.81 -10.02 1.46
N ALA A 166 -11.48 -9.58 0.41
CA ALA A 166 -11.73 -10.39 -0.79
C ALA A 166 -10.57 -10.32 -1.79
N GLU A 167 -9.75 -9.28 -1.69
CA GLU A 167 -8.57 -9.08 -2.53
C GLU A 167 -7.28 -9.49 -1.82
N GLN A 168 -7.16 -9.18 -0.52
CA GLN A 168 -5.93 -9.26 0.26
C GLN A 168 -6.07 -10.26 1.42
N ASP A 169 -5.05 -11.08 1.61
CA ASP A 169 -4.96 -12.07 2.69
C ASP A 169 -4.45 -11.42 3.99
N TYR A 170 -5.27 -10.54 4.58
CA TYR A 170 -4.98 -9.94 5.87
C TYR A 170 -4.81 -10.96 7.00
N PRO A 171 -5.57 -12.08 7.05
CA PRO A 171 -5.34 -13.13 8.04
C PRO A 171 -3.93 -13.66 8.04
N ALA A 172 -3.35 -13.99 6.87
CA ALA A 172 -1.98 -14.49 6.79
C ALA A 172 -0.95 -13.43 7.24
N MET A 173 -1.13 -12.16 6.90
CA MET A 173 -0.28 -11.08 7.41
C MET A 173 -0.42 -10.92 8.93
N GLN A 174 -1.65 -11.03 9.46
CA GLN A 174 -1.89 -10.94 10.90
C GLN A 174 -1.24 -12.10 11.67
N GLU A 175 -1.26 -13.32 11.12
CA GLU A 175 -0.55 -14.48 11.70
C GLU A 175 0.96 -14.24 11.76
N LEU A 176 1.57 -13.66 10.72
CA LEU A 176 2.98 -13.27 10.72
C LEU A 176 3.27 -12.27 11.85
N ILE A 177 2.46 -11.19 11.96
CA ILE A 177 2.61 -10.17 13.01
C ILE A 177 2.52 -10.80 14.39
N ASN A 178 1.53 -11.67 14.63
CA ASN A 178 1.32 -12.33 15.90
C ASN A 178 2.51 -13.25 16.24
N ALA A 179 2.97 -14.09 15.29
CA ALA A 179 4.10 -14.98 15.47
C ALA A 179 5.40 -14.22 15.80
N PHE A 180 5.64 -13.09 15.13
CA PHE A 180 6.77 -12.22 15.44
C PHE A 180 6.67 -11.64 16.85
N ARG A 181 5.49 -11.15 17.28
CA ARG A 181 5.26 -10.60 18.62
C ARG A 181 5.38 -11.64 19.73
N GLU A 182 4.96 -12.88 19.47
CA GLU A 182 5.13 -14.02 20.38
C GLU A 182 6.59 -14.45 20.56
N GLY A 183 7.50 -13.90 19.76
CA GLY A 183 8.93 -14.22 19.87
C GLY A 183 9.35 -15.47 19.11
N LYS A 184 8.55 -15.98 18.16
CA LYS A 184 8.94 -17.12 17.33
C LYS A 184 10.22 -16.80 16.57
N ASN A 185 11.14 -17.75 16.55
CA ASN A 185 12.42 -17.62 15.86
C ASN A 185 12.34 -18.07 14.40
N GLU A 186 11.42 -18.96 14.08
CA GLU A 186 11.13 -19.38 12.71
C GLU A 186 9.67 -19.10 12.39
N ILE A 187 9.42 -18.44 11.28
CA ILE A 187 8.07 -18.07 10.81
C ILE A 187 7.99 -18.42 9.34
N LEU A 188 6.91 -19.09 8.96
CA LEU A 188 6.63 -19.39 7.55
C LEU A 188 6.13 -18.14 6.83
N LEU A 189 6.85 -17.76 5.79
CA LEU A 189 6.56 -16.60 4.94
C LEU A 189 5.85 -17.04 3.67
N ARG A 190 4.73 -16.43 3.39
CA ARG A 190 3.96 -16.66 2.18
C ARG A 190 4.73 -16.17 0.95
N LYS A 191 4.68 -16.96 -0.14
CA LYS A 191 5.19 -16.65 -1.47
C LYS A 191 4.09 -16.87 -2.49
N LEU A 192 3.70 -15.80 -3.16
CA LEU A 192 2.62 -15.84 -4.15
C LEU A 192 3.10 -16.45 -5.48
N GLY A 193 4.35 -16.11 -5.88
CA GLY A 193 4.93 -16.54 -7.14
C GLY A 193 4.42 -15.78 -8.38
N GLU A 194 4.84 -16.21 -9.55
CA GLU A 194 4.44 -15.61 -10.84
C GLU A 194 3.24 -16.34 -11.48
N ALA A 195 3.00 -17.60 -11.10
CA ALA A 195 1.84 -18.39 -11.50
C ALA A 195 1.14 -18.98 -10.25
N GLU A 196 -0.15 -19.33 -10.36
CA GLU A 196 -0.92 -19.90 -9.24
C GLU A 196 -0.28 -21.18 -8.67
N ALA A 197 0.41 -21.95 -9.51
CA ALA A 197 1.11 -23.17 -9.11
C ALA A 197 2.40 -22.90 -8.30
N ASP A 198 2.90 -21.68 -8.30
CA ASP A 198 4.13 -21.31 -7.58
C ASP A 198 3.89 -20.96 -6.11
N PHE A 199 2.62 -20.88 -5.72
CA PHE A 199 2.25 -20.56 -4.34
C PHE A 199 2.85 -21.56 -3.34
N HIS A 200 3.64 -21.04 -2.38
CA HIS A 200 4.26 -21.86 -1.34
C HIS A 200 4.60 -21.02 -0.10
N TYR A 201 5.20 -21.67 0.91
CA TYR A 201 5.73 -21.01 2.08
C TYR A 201 7.22 -21.31 2.22
N GLU A 202 7.99 -20.30 2.67
CA GLU A 202 9.40 -20.42 3.00
C GLU A 202 9.64 -20.11 4.48
N ALA A 203 10.54 -20.86 5.12
CA ALA A 203 10.92 -20.57 6.50
C ALA A 203 11.83 -19.34 6.55
N GLY A 204 11.44 -18.33 7.33
CA GLY A 204 12.25 -17.15 7.64
C GLY A 204 12.84 -17.25 9.06
N ASP A 205 14.11 -16.84 9.23
CA ASP A 205 14.77 -16.75 10.53
C ASP A 205 14.56 -15.37 11.16
N PHE A 206 13.94 -15.36 12.35
CA PHE A 206 13.65 -14.17 13.14
C PHE A 206 14.34 -14.18 14.51
N SER A 207 15.31 -15.06 14.73
CA SER A 207 15.96 -15.27 16.02
C SER A 207 16.66 -14.04 16.57
N ASP A 208 17.28 -13.23 15.70
CA ASP A 208 17.97 -11.98 16.02
C ASP A 208 17.16 -10.72 15.69
N LYS A 209 15.93 -10.87 15.15
CA LYS A 209 15.13 -9.74 14.67
C LYS A 209 14.38 -9.07 15.80
N SER A 210 14.51 -7.75 15.85
CA SER A 210 13.84 -6.86 16.81
C SER A 210 12.79 -5.98 16.15
N VAL A 211 12.92 -5.76 14.84
CA VAL A 211 11.96 -5.01 14.02
C VAL A 211 11.42 -5.92 12.92
N LEU A 212 10.10 -5.96 12.79
CA LEU A 212 9.41 -6.45 11.61
C LEU A 212 8.99 -5.23 10.78
N LEU A 213 9.62 -5.04 9.63
CA LEU A 213 9.33 -3.94 8.71
C LEU A 213 8.47 -4.47 7.57
N ILE A 214 7.20 -4.05 7.51
CA ILE A 214 6.23 -4.48 6.50
C ILE A 214 6.12 -3.39 5.44
N GLU A 215 6.54 -3.67 4.22
CA GLU A 215 6.36 -2.80 3.05
C GLU A 215 5.15 -3.27 2.25
N TRP A 216 4.05 -2.54 2.30
CA TRP A 216 2.82 -2.93 1.61
C TRP A 216 1.92 -1.73 1.36
N THR A 217 1.29 -1.67 0.18
CA THR A 217 0.29 -0.63 -0.11
C THR A 217 -0.79 -0.57 0.99
N HIS A 218 -1.21 -1.72 1.48
CA HIS A 218 -2.28 -1.88 2.46
C HIS A 218 -1.80 -2.00 3.93
N ALA A 219 -0.51 -1.80 4.22
CA ALA A 219 0.02 -1.95 5.58
C ALA A 219 -0.59 -1.00 6.62
N GLY A 220 -1.15 0.13 6.18
CA GLY A 220 -1.88 1.09 7.03
C GLY A 220 -3.38 0.76 7.18
N ASN A 221 -3.87 -0.37 6.68
CA ASN A 221 -5.27 -0.74 6.80
C ASN A 221 -5.62 -1.11 8.24
N PRO A 222 -6.71 -0.55 8.84
CA PRO A 222 -7.10 -0.78 10.23
C PRO A 222 -7.54 -2.24 10.53
N ILE A 223 -7.68 -3.09 9.53
CA ILE A 223 -7.88 -4.54 9.71
C ILE A 223 -6.68 -5.18 10.41
N LEU A 224 -5.46 -4.68 10.15
CA LEU A 224 -4.24 -5.19 10.79
C LEU A 224 -4.11 -4.64 12.22
N ASN A 225 -3.87 -5.54 13.14
CA ASN A 225 -3.62 -5.21 14.54
C ASN A 225 -2.15 -5.43 14.88
N GLY A 226 -1.64 -4.66 15.84
CA GLY A 226 -0.28 -4.85 16.32
C GLY A 226 0.79 -4.15 15.49
N ILE A 227 0.44 -3.20 14.65
CA ILE A 227 1.38 -2.23 14.07
C ILE A 227 1.72 -1.21 15.18
N ASP A 228 3.00 -1.08 15.51
CA ASP A 228 3.47 -0.17 16.56
C ASP A 228 3.81 1.22 16.02
N ILE A 229 4.31 1.26 14.77
CA ILE A 229 4.64 2.51 14.08
C ILE A 229 4.20 2.38 12.62
N SER A 230 3.31 3.26 12.21
CA SER A 230 2.81 3.34 10.84
C SER A 230 3.41 4.54 10.11
N MET A 231 4.03 4.29 8.96
CA MET A 231 4.62 5.30 8.07
C MET A 231 3.86 5.32 6.75
N PHE A 232 3.40 6.48 6.35
CA PHE A 232 2.73 6.69 5.08
C PHE A 232 3.55 7.58 4.16
N LEU A 233 3.84 7.09 2.96
CA LEU A 233 4.47 7.86 1.89
C LEU A 233 3.38 8.43 0.99
N TYR A 234 3.15 9.73 1.11
CA TYR A 234 2.13 10.42 0.34
C TYR A 234 2.63 10.83 -1.04
N SER A 235 1.80 10.58 -2.04
CA SER A 235 1.92 11.13 -3.39
C SER A 235 0.56 11.13 -4.06
N THR A 236 0.38 11.97 -5.08
CA THR A 236 -0.75 11.82 -5.99
C THR A 236 -0.42 10.83 -7.13
N PRO A 237 -1.44 10.26 -7.80
CA PRO A 237 -1.22 9.42 -8.98
C PRO A 237 -0.44 10.12 -10.09
N GLU A 238 -0.65 11.44 -10.27
CA GLU A 238 0.04 12.26 -11.26
C GLU A 238 1.54 12.40 -10.95
N GLU A 239 1.89 12.67 -9.70
CA GLU A 239 3.29 12.78 -9.24
C GLU A 239 4.09 11.51 -9.48
N THR A 240 3.42 10.35 -9.46
CA THR A 240 4.07 9.04 -9.64
C THR A 240 4.00 8.50 -11.07
N LEU A 241 3.26 9.16 -11.97
CA LEU A 241 2.99 8.70 -13.33
C LEU A 241 4.26 8.31 -14.09
N GLU A 242 5.25 9.21 -14.13
CA GLU A 242 6.50 8.97 -14.86
C GLU A 242 7.32 7.80 -14.29
N ARG A 243 7.28 7.60 -12.97
CA ARG A 243 7.94 6.47 -12.33
C ARG A 243 7.22 5.16 -12.65
N ARG A 244 5.89 5.18 -12.68
CA ARG A 244 5.07 4.02 -13.05
C ARG A 244 5.30 3.65 -14.52
N LYS A 245 5.34 4.62 -15.44
CA LYS A 245 5.67 4.39 -16.85
C LYS A 245 7.06 3.75 -17.03
N LYS A 246 8.07 4.22 -16.29
CA LYS A 246 9.44 3.63 -16.35
C LYS A 246 9.50 2.20 -15.82
N ARG A 247 8.68 1.84 -14.83
CA ARG A 247 8.60 0.47 -14.29
C ARG A 247 7.84 -0.47 -15.20
N ALA A 248 6.86 0.03 -15.90
CA ALA A 248 6.02 -0.73 -16.80
C ALA A 248 6.83 -1.16 -18.03
N ARG A 249 7.27 -2.38 -18.00
CA ARG A 249 7.94 -3.03 -19.13
C ARG A 249 6.97 -3.40 -20.27
N ASN A 250 5.66 -3.28 -20.06
CA ASN A 250 4.59 -3.61 -21.02
C ASN A 250 3.65 -2.43 -21.24
N ALA A 251 3.17 -2.27 -22.48
CA ALA A 251 2.45 -1.11 -23.02
C ALA A 251 1.07 -0.77 -22.43
N ASN A 252 0.56 -1.51 -21.44
CA ASN A 252 -0.83 -1.39 -20.98
C ASN A 252 -1.01 -0.66 -19.62
N THR A 253 -0.07 0.20 -19.23
CA THR A 253 -0.10 0.85 -17.90
C THR A 253 -0.99 2.08 -17.80
N ASP A 254 -1.53 2.57 -18.90
CA ASP A 254 -2.35 3.79 -18.96
C ASP A 254 -3.77 3.53 -19.49
N THR A 255 -4.36 2.38 -19.19
CA THR A 255 -5.77 2.15 -19.52
C THR A 255 -6.70 2.91 -18.57
N PRO A 256 -7.91 3.30 -19.01
CA PRO A 256 -8.88 3.93 -18.14
C PRO A 256 -9.21 3.14 -16.87
N LEU A 257 -9.18 1.81 -16.94
CA LEU A 257 -9.35 0.94 -15.76
C LEU A 257 -8.21 1.16 -14.75
N ILE A 258 -6.96 1.17 -15.21
CA ILE A 258 -5.80 1.36 -14.31
C ILE A 258 -5.86 2.75 -13.68
N ALA A 259 -6.22 3.78 -14.44
CA ALA A 259 -6.40 5.12 -13.90
C ALA A 259 -7.48 5.15 -12.80
N LEU A 260 -8.61 4.49 -13.04
CA LEU A 260 -9.69 4.36 -12.06
C LEU A 260 -9.25 3.58 -10.81
N VAL A 261 -8.55 2.46 -10.96
CA VAL A 261 -8.01 1.68 -9.83
C VAL A 261 -7.10 2.54 -8.97
N LEU A 262 -6.16 3.26 -9.57
CA LEU A 262 -5.21 4.11 -8.85
C LEU A 262 -5.90 5.27 -8.12
N GLU A 263 -6.92 5.86 -8.74
CA GLU A 263 -7.73 6.90 -8.10
C GLU A 263 -8.46 6.36 -6.87
N LEU A 264 -9.13 5.22 -7.00
CA LEU A 264 -9.87 4.59 -5.89
C LEU A 264 -8.95 4.10 -4.77
N GLU A 265 -7.80 3.49 -5.13
CA GLU A 265 -6.78 3.11 -4.15
C GLU A 265 -6.26 4.35 -3.40
N GLN A 266 -6.02 5.46 -4.09
CA GLN A 266 -5.54 6.69 -3.44
C GLN A 266 -6.55 7.25 -2.44
N ILE A 267 -7.85 7.21 -2.77
CA ILE A 267 -8.93 7.62 -1.83
C ILE A 267 -8.87 6.76 -0.57
N MET A 268 -8.83 5.45 -0.72
CA MET A 268 -8.73 4.50 0.40
C MET A 268 -7.45 4.72 1.24
N LEU A 269 -6.31 4.91 0.58
CA LEU A 269 -5.03 5.11 1.25
C LEU A 269 -5.02 6.43 2.03
N ASN A 270 -5.60 7.49 1.49
CA ASN A 270 -5.71 8.77 2.19
C ASN A 270 -6.55 8.65 3.47
N GLU A 271 -7.63 7.88 3.45
CA GLU A 271 -8.44 7.61 4.64
C GLU A 271 -7.64 6.84 5.71
N ASN A 272 -6.96 5.76 5.30
CA ASN A 272 -6.15 4.96 6.22
C ASN A 272 -4.99 5.78 6.83
N ALA A 273 -4.39 6.67 6.05
CA ALA A 273 -3.26 7.50 6.47
C ALA A 273 -3.63 8.58 7.51
N LYS A 274 -4.91 8.89 7.70
CA LYS A 274 -5.37 9.86 8.74
C LYS A 274 -4.92 9.49 10.15
N ASN A 275 -4.55 8.24 10.38
CA ASN A 275 -4.08 7.73 11.66
C ASN A 275 -2.62 7.26 11.62
N ALA A 276 -1.88 7.55 10.55
CA ALA A 276 -0.47 7.19 10.46
C ALA A 276 0.38 8.02 11.45
N ASP A 277 1.39 7.38 12.03
CA ASP A 277 2.32 8.01 12.98
C ASP A 277 3.26 8.99 12.32
N ILE A 278 3.68 8.68 11.10
CA ILE A 278 4.64 9.48 10.33
C ILE A 278 4.11 9.54 8.89
N ILE A 279 3.94 10.74 8.36
CA ILE A 279 3.51 10.95 6.99
C ILE A 279 4.58 11.74 6.26
N GLN A 280 5.15 11.16 5.20
CA GLN A 280 6.16 11.82 4.41
C GLN A 280 5.65 12.22 3.03
N MET A 281 5.80 13.48 2.70
CA MET A 281 5.46 14.05 1.40
C MET A 281 6.54 13.77 0.36
N MET A 282 6.19 13.89 -0.93
CA MET A 282 7.14 13.70 -2.04
C MET A 282 8.36 14.61 -1.98
N ASN A 283 8.26 15.80 -1.36
CA ASN A 283 9.38 16.70 -1.14
C ASN A 283 10.25 16.37 0.08
N GLY A 284 9.91 15.31 0.83
CA GLY A 284 10.60 14.88 2.05
C GLY A 284 10.08 15.50 3.34
N GLN A 285 9.15 16.44 3.28
CA GLN A 285 8.50 17.04 4.45
C GLN A 285 7.76 15.96 5.25
N ILE A 286 7.92 15.99 6.58
CA ILE A 286 7.13 15.16 7.49
C ILE A 286 5.93 15.96 7.99
N LEU A 287 4.77 15.35 7.94
CA LEU A 287 3.53 15.85 8.54
C LEU A 287 3.09 14.93 9.67
N ASN A 288 2.45 15.51 10.67
CA ASN A 288 1.68 14.73 11.64
C ASN A 288 0.25 14.49 11.13
N ALA A 289 -0.51 13.64 11.83
CA ALA A 289 -1.86 13.29 11.41
C ALA A 289 -2.84 14.49 11.34
N ALA A 290 -2.65 15.50 12.17
CA ALA A 290 -3.50 16.71 12.18
C ALA A 290 -3.23 17.59 10.96
N GLU A 291 -1.96 17.86 10.68
CA GLU A 291 -1.51 18.61 9.49
C GLU A 291 -1.94 17.91 8.20
N TYR A 292 -1.87 16.59 8.18
CA TYR A 292 -2.31 15.79 7.03
C TYR A 292 -3.82 15.88 6.82
N LYS A 293 -4.64 15.75 7.88
CA LYS A 293 -6.10 15.89 7.81
C LYS A 293 -6.51 17.28 7.29
N GLU A 294 -5.84 18.33 7.74
CA GLU A 294 -6.06 19.68 7.24
C GLU A 294 -5.72 19.80 5.75
N MET A 295 -4.59 19.21 5.33
CA MET A 295 -4.13 19.25 3.93
C MET A 295 -5.07 18.53 2.97
N ILE A 296 -5.58 17.32 3.32
CA ILE A 296 -6.47 16.55 2.44
C ILE A 296 -7.92 17.03 2.49
N GLY A 297 -8.28 17.81 3.51
CA GLY A 297 -9.64 18.27 3.78
C GLY A 297 -10.56 17.14 4.26
N ASP A 298 -11.75 17.51 4.73
CA ASP A 298 -12.86 16.58 4.95
C ASP A 298 -13.54 16.33 3.58
N ARG A 299 -12.95 15.44 2.76
CA ARG A 299 -13.52 15.06 1.46
C ARG A 299 -14.41 13.85 1.59
#